data_c4b684d035680848fc91e719986a43aa
#
_entry.id   c4b684d035680848fc91e719986a43aa
#
_cell.length_a   1.000
_cell.length_b   1.000
_cell.length_c   1.000
_cell.angle_alpha   90.00
_cell.angle_beta   90.00
_cell.angle_gamma   90.00
#
_symmetry.space_group_name_H-M   'P 1'
#
loop_
_entity.id
_entity.type
_entity.pdbx_description
1 polymer ?
#
loop_
_entity_poly.entity_id
_entity_poly.type
_entity_poly.pdbx_seq_one_letter_code
_entity_poly.pdbx_strand_id
1 'polypeptide(L)'
;MTDYNTNDYHKYFFDAQVQGGYTTTHYNGLVNLHQQGAQWLYDQGVKTAFEIGSGLGFFLQGAKRVGIQAKGYDINPYERDFAISRGIDPDSYILGVPDQFGIDGEYDAFYSVEVFEHIVDETLIPLVEQIAEKGKFFFFTSTPNYTTPEADAEWGHINIKPVNDWIAFFENYGLKFHSLNKTVCPWGIVMTGKRYEL
;
A
#
# COMPACT_ATOMS: atom_id res chain seq x y z
N MET A 1 8.55 18.53 15.24
CA MET A 1 8.35 17.47 14.22
C MET A 1 7.13 16.69 14.67
N THR A 2 6.11 16.59 13.86
CA THR A 2 4.88 15.85 14.20
C THR A 2 5.23 14.37 14.29
N ASP A 3 4.86 13.73 15.40
CA ASP A 3 5.01 12.29 15.55
C ASP A 3 3.75 11.61 14.96
N TYR A 4 3.89 11.11 13.75
CA TYR A 4 2.83 10.44 12.99
C TYR A 4 2.45 9.05 13.54
N ASN A 5 3.17 8.54 14.55
CA ASN A 5 2.88 7.25 15.19
C ASN A 5 2.05 7.38 16.47
N THR A 6 1.48 8.56 16.75
CA THR A 6 0.64 8.77 17.92
C THR A 6 -0.82 8.39 17.65
N ASN A 7 -1.50 7.93 18.70
CA ASN A 7 -2.94 7.63 18.63
C ASN A 7 -3.77 8.86 18.24
N ASP A 8 -3.35 10.06 18.65
CA ASP A 8 -4.04 11.31 18.31
C ASP A 8 -3.92 11.62 16.81
N TYR A 9 -2.75 11.36 16.20
CA TYR A 9 -2.56 11.50 14.75
C TYR A 9 -3.36 10.47 13.98
N HIS A 10 -3.35 9.19 14.40
CA HIS A 10 -4.16 8.15 13.78
C HIS A 10 -5.65 8.49 13.78
N LYS A 11 -6.13 9.01 14.92
CA LYS A 11 -7.53 9.48 15.03
C LYS A 11 -7.82 10.66 14.11
N TYR A 12 -6.93 11.65 14.08
CA TYR A 12 -7.06 12.81 13.20
C TYR A 12 -7.13 12.40 11.73
N PHE A 13 -6.21 11.51 11.29
CA PHE A 13 -6.16 11.02 9.92
C PHE A 13 -7.44 10.26 9.54
N PHE A 14 -7.91 9.37 10.41
CA PHE A 14 -9.17 8.66 10.21
C PHE A 14 -10.37 9.62 10.12
N ASP A 15 -10.47 10.60 11.01
CA ASP A 15 -11.54 11.59 10.99
C ASP A 15 -11.54 12.43 9.70
N ALA A 16 -10.37 12.78 9.18
CA ALA A 16 -10.23 13.47 7.89
C ALA A 16 -10.78 12.59 6.73
N GLN A 17 -10.51 11.29 6.73
CA GLN A 17 -11.06 10.35 5.75
C GLN A 17 -12.59 10.23 5.88
N VAL A 18 -13.13 10.21 7.11
CA VAL A 18 -14.58 10.24 7.37
C VAL A 18 -15.21 11.48 6.77
N GLN A 19 -14.63 12.65 7.03
CA GLN A 19 -15.09 13.95 6.50
C GLN A 19 -15.01 13.99 4.96
N GLY A 20 -13.94 13.43 4.39
CA GLY A 20 -13.77 13.29 2.94
C GLY A 20 -14.70 12.27 2.29
N GLY A 21 -15.55 11.57 3.07
CA GLY A 21 -16.51 10.59 2.55
C GLY A 21 -15.90 9.24 2.16
N TYR A 22 -14.63 8.97 2.49
CA TYR A 22 -13.96 7.71 2.16
C TYR A 22 -14.59 6.50 2.86
N THR A 23 -15.21 6.71 4.00
CA THR A 23 -15.94 5.67 4.75
C THR A 23 -17.40 5.50 4.30
N THR A 24 -17.92 6.39 3.47
CA THR A 24 -19.34 6.45 3.07
C THR A 24 -19.52 6.58 1.57
N THR A 25 -19.63 7.79 1.05
CA THR A 25 -20.00 8.08 -0.35
C THR A 25 -18.98 7.56 -1.37
N HIS A 26 -17.69 7.60 -1.04
CA HIS A 26 -16.61 7.18 -1.94
C HIS A 26 -16.15 5.74 -1.70
N TYR A 27 -16.55 5.10 -0.58
CA TYR A 27 -16.03 3.78 -0.17
C TYR A 27 -16.10 2.74 -1.29
N ASN A 28 -17.29 2.51 -1.84
CA ASN A 28 -17.46 1.50 -2.90
C ASN A 28 -16.72 1.85 -4.20
N GLY A 29 -16.61 3.13 -4.52
CA GLY A 29 -15.82 3.60 -5.67
C GLY A 29 -14.35 3.28 -5.50
N LEU A 30 -13.80 3.51 -4.31
CA LEU A 30 -12.41 3.20 -3.98
C LEU A 30 -12.16 1.68 -3.94
N VAL A 31 -13.08 0.90 -3.35
CA VAL A 31 -12.99 -0.58 -3.43
C VAL A 31 -12.97 -1.04 -4.88
N ASN A 32 -13.83 -0.49 -5.75
CA ASN A 32 -13.85 -0.87 -7.16
C ASN A 32 -12.55 -0.46 -7.89
N LEU A 33 -11.96 0.67 -7.53
CA LEU A 33 -10.68 1.12 -8.08
C LEU A 33 -9.56 0.13 -7.72
N HIS A 34 -9.42 -0.21 -6.43
CA HIS A 34 -8.43 -1.19 -5.96
C HIS A 34 -8.71 -2.61 -6.48
N GLN A 35 -10.00 -2.96 -6.68
CA GLN A 35 -10.37 -4.22 -7.32
C GLN A 35 -9.83 -4.32 -8.76
N GLN A 36 -9.74 -3.23 -9.51
CA GLN A 36 -9.14 -3.24 -10.85
C GLN A 36 -7.64 -3.58 -10.77
N GLY A 37 -6.91 -3.05 -9.78
CA GLY A 37 -5.52 -3.44 -9.53
C GLY A 37 -5.39 -4.91 -9.14
N ALA A 38 -6.26 -5.38 -8.25
CA ALA A 38 -6.33 -6.80 -7.85
C ALA A 38 -6.69 -7.71 -9.04
N GLN A 39 -7.61 -7.30 -9.91
CA GLN A 39 -7.98 -8.05 -11.12
C GLN A 39 -6.79 -8.16 -12.07
N TRP A 40 -6.05 -7.06 -12.27
CA TRP A 40 -4.85 -7.11 -13.09
C TRP A 40 -3.82 -8.11 -12.54
N LEU A 41 -3.58 -8.12 -11.21
CA LEU A 41 -2.70 -9.11 -10.58
C LEU A 41 -3.23 -10.53 -10.74
N TYR A 42 -4.54 -10.75 -10.56
CA TYR A 42 -5.18 -12.06 -10.76
C TYR A 42 -4.98 -12.58 -12.19
N ASP A 43 -5.10 -11.72 -13.19
CA ASP A 43 -4.90 -12.05 -14.61
C ASP A 43 -3.43 -12.44 -14.91
N GLN A 44 -2.46 -11.98 -14.09
CA GLN A 44 -1.06 -12.42 -14.12
C GLN A 44 -0.84 -13.75 -13.36
N GLY A 45 -1.89 -14.37 -12.83
CA GLY A 45 -1.80 -15.65 -12.11
C GLY A 45 -1.54 -15.51 -10.60
N VAL A 46 -1.57 -14.29 -10.05
CA VAL A 46 -1.44 -14.03 -8.60
C VAL A 46 -2.57 -14.71 -7.83
N LYS A 47 -2.23 -15.45 -6.78
CA LYS A 47 -3.15 -16.12 -5.86
C LYS A 47 -3.05 -15.57 -4.45
N THR A 48 -1.87 -15.13 -4.04
CA THR A 48 -1.60 -14.57 -2.73
C THR A 48 -1.01 -13.17 -2.85
N ALA A 49 -1.46 -12.25 -1.99
CA ALA A 49 -0.94 -10.89 -1.96
C ALA A 49 -0.75 -10.38 -0.53
N PHE A 50 0.21 -9.48 -0.35
CA PHE A 50 0.41 -8.76 0.89
C PHE A 50 0.34 -7.25 0.65
N GLU A 51 -0.56 -6.57 1.35
CA GLU A 51 -0.75 -5.14 1.26
C GLU A 51 0.05 -4.40 2.33
N ILE A 52 0.76 -3.37 1.91
CA ILE A 52 1.50 -2.46 2.79
C ILE A 52 0.71 -1.17 2.89
N GLY A 53 0.25 -0.84 4.12
CA GLY A 53 -0.67 0.26 4.35
C GLY A 53 -2.09 -0.06 3.90
N SER A 54 -2.77 -0.92 4.65
CA SER A 54 -4.11 -1.40 4.26
C SER A 54 -5.22 -0.36 4.46
N GLY A 55 -4.99 0.67 5.26
CA GLY A 55 -5.93 1.74 5.49
C GLY A 55 -7.35 1.25 5.77
N LEU A 56 -8.32 1.80 5.05
CA LEU A 56 -9.74 1.41 5.17
C LEU A 56 -10.07 0.03 4.53
N GLY A 57 -9.07 -0.74 4.09
CA GLY A 57 -9.23 -2.10 3.57
C GLY A 57 -9.73 -2.19 2.12
N PHE A 58 -9.53 -1.16 1.32
CA PHE A 58 -10.03 -1.13 -0.07
C PHE A 58 -9.46 -2.25 -0.93
N PHE A 59 -8.14 -2.47 -0.89
CA PHE A 59 -7.51 -3.54 -1.65
C PHE A 59 -7.89 -4.92 -1.10
N LEU A 60 -7.89 -5.11 0.23
CA LEU A 60 -8.30 -6.39 0.83
C LEU A 60 -9.71 -6.80 0.39
N GLN A 61 -10.65 -5.84 0.33
CA GLN A 61 -11.99 -6.07 -0.22
C GLN A 61 -11.95 -6.39 -1.72
N GLY A 62 -11.20 -5.62 -2.49
CA GLY A 62 -11.05 -5.82 -3.94
C GLY A 62 -10.43 -7.18 -4.27
N ALA A 63 -9.35 -7.55 -3.58
CA ALA A 63 -8.65 -8.83 -3.70
C ALA A 63 -9.58 -10.03 -3.41
N LYS A 64 -10.36 -9.95 -2.32
CA LYS A 64 -11.37 -10.96 -1.97
C LYS A 64 -12.39 -11.16 -3.08
N ARG A 65 -12.86 -10.08 -3.72
CA ARG A 65 -13.87 -10.15 -4.80
C ARG A 65 -13.35 -10.86 -6.05
N VAL A 66 -12.06 -10.76 -6.34
CA VAL A 66 -11.44 -11.41 -7.50
C VAL A 66 -10.82 -12.77 -7.19
N GLY A 67 -10.82 -13.20 -5.92
CA GLY A 67 -10.32 -14.51 -5.51
C GLY A 67 -8.84 -14.57 -5.16
N ILE A 68 -8.20 -13.43 -4.88
CA ILE A 68 -6.85 -13.36 -4.30
C ILE A 68 -6.97 -13.47 -2.77
N GLN A 69 -6.16 -14.35 -2.17
CA GLN A 69 -5.98 -14.43 -0.72
C GLN A 69 -5.00 -13.32 -0.30
N ALA A 70 -5.54 -12.24 0.25
CA ALA A 70 -4.73 -11.10 0.64
C ALA A 70 -4.66 -10.99 2.16
N LYS A 71 -3.47 -10.61 2.65
CA LYS A 71 -3.22 -10.06 3.98
C LYS A 71 -2.62 -8.68 3.83
N GLY A 72 -2.66 -7.91 4.90
CA GLY A 72 -1.98 -6.62 4.90
C GLY A 72 -1.85 -6.06 6.29
N TYR A 73 -1.10 -4.97 6.40
CA TYR A 73 -0.91 -4.30 7.67
C TYR A 73 -1.17 -2.80 7.55
N ASP A 74 -1.51 -2.22 8.67
CA ASP A 74 -1.54 -0.77 8.87
C ASP A 74 -1.23 -0.43 10.34
N ILE A 75 -0.73 0.79 10.57
CA ILE A 75 -0.43 1.29 11.91
C ILE A 75 -1.66 1.88 12.59
N ASN A 76 -2.71 2.20 11.82
CA ASN A 76 -3.88 2.95 12.30
C ASN A 76 -4.98 2.01 12.83
N PRO A 77 -5.21 1.96 14.15
CA PRO A 77 -6.22 1.07 14.73
C PRO A 77 -7.66 1.45 14.33
N TYR A 78 -7.93 2.73 14.07
CA TYR A 78 -9.27 3.18 13.68
C TYR A 78 -9.64 2.72 12.28
N GLU A 79 -8.67 2.71 11.35
CA GLU A 79 -8.85 2.20 9.99
C GLU A 79 -9.04 0.69 10.00
N ARG A 80 -8.24 -0.04 10.80
CA ARG A 80 -8.41 -1.47 10.99
C ARG A 80 -9.80 -1.83 11.49
N ASP A 81 -10.26 -1.16 12.56
CA ASP A 81 -11.58 -1.43 13.15
C ASP A 81 -12.70 -1.13 12.15
N PHE A 82 -12.54 -0.06 11.37
CA PHE A 82 -13.46 0.25 10.27
C PHE A 82 -13.45 -0.86 9.21
N ALA A 83 -12.27 -1.27 8.71
CA ALA A 83 -12.13 -2.32 7.70
C ALA A 83 -12.78 -3.64 8.15
N ILE A 84 -12.57 -4.04 9.42
CA ILE A 84 -13.21 -5.22 10.01
C ILE A 84 -14.73 -5.03 10.05
N SER A 85 -15.24 -3.85 10.42
CA SER A 85 -16.68 -3.57 10.41
C SER A 85 -17.31 -3.68 9.01
N ARG A 86 -16.48 -3.55 7.94
CA ARG A 86 -16.88 -3.71 6.54
C ARG A 86 -16.71 -5.13 6.01
N GLY A 87 -16.34 -6.09 6.88
CA GLY A 87 -16.28 -7.53 6.56
C GLY A 87 -14.91 -8.02 6.09
N ILE A 88 -13.84 -7.28 6.39
CA ILE A 88 -12.47 -7.79 6.32
C ILE A 88 -12.29 -8.78 7.48
N ASP A 89 -11.67 -9.92 7.18
CA ASP A 89 -11.29 -10.91 8.18
C ASP A 89 -10.22 -10.30 9.12
N PRO A 90 -10.44 -10.30 10.45
CA PRO A 90 -9.46 -9.80 11.41
C PRO A 90 -8.08 -10.43 11.29
N ASP A 91 -8.00 -11.72 10.89
CA ASP A 91 -6.74 -12.45 10.70
C ASP A 91 -6.01 -12.06 9.39
N SER A 92 -6.70 -11.35 8.51
CA SER A 92 -6.12 -10.79 7.28
C SER A 92 -5.60 -9.37 7.45
N TYR A 93 -5.93 -8.70 8.55
CA TYR A 93 -5.51 -7.31 8.80
C TYR A 93 -4.66 -7.21 10.06
N ILE A 94 -3.37 -7.01 9.89
CA ILE A 94 -2.36 -6.94 10.96
C ILE A 94 -2.23 -5.48 11.41
N LEU A 95 -2.37 -5.21 12.69
CA LEU A 95 -2.08 -3.88 13.26
C LEU A 95 -0.60 -3.79 13.63
N GLY A 96 0.12 -2.85 13.06
CA GLY A 96 1.54 -2.62 13.32
C GLY A 96 2.34 -2.36 12.04
N VAL A 97 3.66 -2.45 12.14
CA VAL A 97 4.61 -2.21 11.04
C VAL A 97 5.50 -3.43 10.82
N PRO A 98 5.84 -3.77 9.57
CA PRO A 98 6.62 -4.98 9.25
C PRO A 98 8.06 -4.98 9.77
N ASP A 99 8.65 -3.82 10.03
CA ASP A 99 9.98 -3.71 10.63
C ASP A 99 10.05 -4.27 12.05
N GLN A 100 8.89 -4.33 12.74
CA GLN A 100 8.78 -4.85 14.11
C GLN A 100 8.63 -6.39 14.17
N PHE A 101 8.09 -7.02 13.13
CA PHE A 101 7.82 -8.47 13.11
C PHE A 101 8.18 -9.15 11.79
N GLY A 102 8.60 -8.38 10.78
CA GLY A 102 8.86 -8.88 9.44
C GLY A 102 7.60 -9.31 8.68
N ILE A 103 7.76 -9.64 7.42
CA ILE A 103 6.68 -10.21 6.60
C ILE A 103 6.84 -11.74 6.60
N ASP A 104 5.86 -12.45 7.15
CA ASP A 104 5.86 -13.90 7.19
C ASP A 104 5.52 -14.50 5.82
N GLY A 105 6.34 -15.46 5.38
CA GLY A 105 6.10 -16.23 4.16
C GLY A 105 6.49 -15.51 2.87
N GLU A 106 6.13 -16.15 1.76
CA GLU A 106 6.28 -15.65 0.39
C GLU A 106 4.90 -15.34 -0.19
N TYR A 107 4.82 -14.30 -1.00
CA TYR A 107 3.58 -13.88 -1.65
C TYR A 107 3.79 -13.78 -3.16
N ASP A 108 2.75 -14.07 -3.94
CA ASP A 108 2.81 -13.83 -5.39
C ASP A 108 2.93 -12.34 -5.70
N ALA A 109 2.30 -11.48 -4.91
CA ALA A 109 2.39 -10.04 -5.09
C ALA A 109 2.44 -9.26 -3.78
N PHE A 110 3.15 -8.13 -3.82
CA PHE A 110 3.01 -7.05 -2.86
C PHE A 110 2.22 -5.91 -3.49
N TYR A 111 1.45 -5.20 -2.68
CA TYR A 111 0.61 -4.10 -3.10
C TYR A 111 0.77 -2.93 -2.13
N SER A 112 0.98 -1.73 -2.63
CA SER A 112 1.06 -0.51 -1.82
C SER A 112 0.58 0.69 -2.61
N VAL A 113 -0.36 1.45 -2.06
CA VAL A 113 -0.97 2.62 -2.70
C VAL A 113 -1.01 3.78 -1.73
N GLU A 114 -0.26 4.85 -2.05
CA GLU A 114 -0.19 6.09 -1.27
C GLU A 114 0.25 5.82 0.19
N VAL A 115 1.42 5.18 0.36
CA VAL A 115 1.97 4.80 1.68
C VAL A 115 3.44 5.17 1.84
N PHE A 116 4.28 4.94 0.82
CA PHE A 116 5.73 5.04 0.98
C PHE A 116 6.22 6.49 1.13
N GLU A 117 5.42 7.47 0.70
CA GLU A 117 5.65 8.89 0.97
C GLU A 117 5.57 9.26 2.46
N HIS A 118 4.98 8.39 3.28
CA HIS A 118 4.88 8.57 4.74
C HIS A 118 6.02 7.87 5.50
N ILE A 119 6.90 7.12 4.83
CA ILE A 119 7.91 6.28 5.46
C ILE A 119 9.30 6.84 5.16
N VAL A 120 10.12 7.05 6.19
CA VAL A 120 11.53 7.46 6.02
C VAL A 120 12.36 6.33 5.39
N ASP A 121 13.40 6.68 4.64
CA ASP A 121 14.21 5.70 3.90
C ASP A 121 14.85 4.65 4.84
N GLU A 122 15.20 5.00 6.09
CA GLU A 122 15.78 4.09 7.07
C GLU A 122 14.86 2.91 7.40
N THR A 123 13.54 3.15 7.42
CA THR A 123 12.52 2.11 7.63
C THR A 123 12.13 1.45 6.31
N LEU A 124 12.11 2.22 5.23
CA LEU A 124 11.67 1.77 3.92
C LEU A 124 12.63 0.77 3.28
N ILE A 125 13.95 0.97 3.42
CA ILE A 125 14.98 0.12 2.82
C ILE A 125 14.83 -1.35 3.23
N PRO A 126 14.79 -1.70 4.53
CA PRO A 126 14.60 -3.10 4.95
C PRO A 126 13.28 -3.71 4.46
N LEU A 127 12.23 -2.90 4.34
CA LEU A 127 10.94 -3.33 3.83
C LEU A 127 11.01 -3.68 2.34
N VAL A 128 11.65 -2.82 1.53
CA VAL A 128 11.83 -3.03 0.08
C VAL A 128 12.71 -4.26 -0.19
N GLU A 129 13.73 -4.50 0.62
CA GLU A 129 14.55 -5.71 0.54
C GLU A 129 13.72 -6.97 0.79
N GLN A 130 12.82 -6.97 1.78
CA GLN A 130 11.90 -8.08 2.01
C GLN A 130 10.93 -8.28 0.85
N ILE A 131 10.36 -7.20 0.30
CA ILE A 131 9.48 -7.27 -0.88
C ILE A 131 10.22 -7.91 -2.06
N ALA A 132 11.45 -7.46 -2.34
CA ALA A 132 12.25 -7.98 -3.44
C ALA A 132 12.66 -9.45 -3.25
N GLU A 133 12.82 -9.89 -2.01
CA GLU A 133 13.16 -11.27 -1.68
C GLU A 133 11.94 -12.20 -1.73
N LYS A 134 10.80 -11.77 -1.22
CA LYS A 134 9.63 -12.62 -0.92
C LYS A 134 8.51 -12.54 -1.95
N GLY A 135 8.52 -11.53 -2.83
CA GLY A 135 7.46 -11.29 -3.83
C GLY A 135 7.86 -11.58 -5.26
N LYS A 136 6.88 -11.99 -6.07
CA LYS A 136 7.03 -12.10 -7.53
C LYS A 136 6.75 -10.76 -8.20
N PHE A 137 5.67 -10.09 -7.79
CA PHE A 137 5.25 -8.79 -8.29
C PHE A 137 5.22 -7.77 -7.16
N PHE A 138 5.46 -6.52 -7.51
CA PHE A 138 5.20 -5.38 -6.65
C PHE A 138 4.42 -4.33 -7.42
N PHE A 139 3.18 -4.08 -7.00
CA PHE A 139 2.36 -2.99 -7.49
C PHE A 139 2.45 -1.81 -6.51
N PHE A 140 2.83 -0.66 -7.03
CA PHE A 140 3.13 0.50 -6.22
C PHE A 140 2.53 1.78 -6.80
N THR A 141 1.97 2.61 -5.96
CA THR A 141 1.75 4.03 -6.21
C THR A 141 2.17 4.86 -5.01
N SER A 142 2.48 6.12 -5.23
CA SER A 142 2.75 7.11 -4.20
C SER A 142 2.52 8.50 -4.78
N THR A 143 2.49 9.54 -3.98
CA THR A 143 2.43 10.92 -4.47
C THR A 143 3.73 11.26 -5.22
N PRO A 144 3.69 11.52 -6.55
CA PRO A 144 4.90 11.69 -7.35
C PRO A 144 5.43 13.13 -7.34
N ASN A 145 4.66 14.07 -6.83
CA ASN A 145 5.00 15.50 -6.83
C ASN A 145 4.54 16.14 -5.53
N TYR A 146 5.33 17.09 -5.06
CA TYR A 146 4.92 17.95 -3.96
C TYR A 146 3.71 18.79 -4.37
N THR A 147 2.76 18.95 -3.46
CA THR A 147 1.63 19.87 -3.60
C THR A 147 2.01 21.24 -3.07
N THR A 148 1.90 21.45 -1.77
CA THR A 148 2.52 22.56 -1.05
C THR A 148 3.15 22.03 0.23
N PRO A 149 4.19 22.68 0.79
CA PRO A 149 4.80 22.21 2.03
C PRO A 149 3.82 22.05 3.18
N GLU A 150 2.80 22.90 3.25
CA GLU A 150 1.76 22.85 4.28
C GLU A 150 0.84 21.64 4.08
N ALA A 151 0.37 21.39 2.85
CA ALA A 151 -0.50 20.26 2.55
C ALA A 151 0.26 18.93 2.71
N ASP A 152 1.52 18.85 2.24
CA ASP A 152 2.34 17.67 2.40
C ASP A 152 2.60 17.37 3.89
N ALA A 153 2.89 18.41 4.70
CA ALA A 153 3.07 18.25 6.14
C ALA A 153 1.78 17.83 6.86
N GLU A 154 0.62 18.33 6.43
CA GLU A 154 -0.69 17.95 6.98
C GLU A 154 -1.00 16.47 6.77
N TRP A 155 -0.67 15.95 5.57
CA TRP A 155 -0.87 14.54 5.24
C TRP A 155 0.30 13.64 5.65
N GLY A 156 1.39 14.20 6.20
CA GLY A 156 2.56 13.44 6.63
C GLY A 156 3.43 12.93 5.49
N HIS A 157 3.40 13.59 4.35
CA HIS A 157 4.26 13.27 3.21
C HIS A 157 5.70 13.75 3.48
N ILE A 158 6.56 12.84 3.90
CA ILE A 158 7.94 13.12 4.28
C ILE A 158 8.98 12.56 3.31
N ASN A 159 8.54 11.71 2.36
CA ASN A 159 9.41 10.99 1.43
C ASN A 159 8.83 10.97 0.00
N ILE A 160 8.67 12.14 -0.58
CA ILE A 160 8.12 12.28 -1.94
C ILE A 160 9.25 12.15 -2.96
N LYS A 161 9.07 11.26 -3.93
CA LYS A 161 10.00 11.05 -5.04
C LYS A 161 9.25 11.09 -6.37
N PRO A 162 9.80 11.73 -7.42
CA PRO A 162 9.31 11.58 -8.79
C PRO A 162 9.30 10.10 -9.22
N VAL A 163 8.44 9.77 -10.18
CA VAL A 163 8.24 8.38 -10.65
C VAL A 163 9.57 7.69 -11.01
N ASN A 164 10.45 8.38 -11.76
CA ASN A 164 11.72 7.81 -12.16
C ASN A 164 12.67 7.58 -10.98
N ASP A 165 12.59 8.42 -9.93
CA ASP A 165 13.40 8.25 -8.73
C ASP A 165 12.90 7.08 -7.88
N TRP A 166 11.57 6.85 -7.82
CA TRP A 166 11.01 5.63 -7.23
C TRP A 166 11.47 4.39 -7.97
N ILE A 167 11.43 4.38 -9.32
CA ILE A 167 11.91 3.26 -10.12
C ILE A 167 13.38 2.97 -9.81
N ALA A 168 14.24 4.00 -9.87
CA ALA A 168 15.67 3.86 -9.58
C ALA A 168 15.92 3.38 -8.14
N PHE A 169 15.15 3.90 -7.17
CA PHE A 169 15.22 3.46 -5.78
C PHE A 169 14.93 1.95 -5.66
N PHE A 170 13.83 1.47 -6.21
CA PHE A 170 13.48 0.06 -6.15
C PHE A 170 14.48 -0.85 -6.88
N GLU A 171 14.99 -0.42 -8.03
CA GLU A 171 15.99 -1.18 -8.79
C GLU A 171 17.30 -1.36 -8.03
N ASN A 172 17.72 -0.36 -7.22
CA ASN A 172 18.89 -0.47 -6.35
C ASN A 172 18.76 -1.59 -5.31
N TYR A 173 17.52 -1.93 -4.90
CA TYR A 173 17.23 -3.01 -3.95
C TYR A 173 16.77 -4.30 -4.62
N GLY A 174 16.86 -4.38 -5.96
CA GLY A 174 16.69 -5.59 -6.74
C GLY A 174 15.28 -5.88 -7.18
N LEU A 175 14.39 -4.90 -7.11
CA LEU A 175 13.15 -4.91 -7.88
C LEU A 175 13.46 -4.44 -9.30
N LYS A 176 12.77 -5.01 -10.29
CA LYS A 176 13.01 -4.72 -11.70
C LYS A 176 11.76 -4.09 -12.30
N PHE A 177 11.89 -2.89 -12.85
CA PHE A 177 10.78 -2.20 -13.49
C PHE A 177 10.27 -2.96 -14.72
N HIS A 178 8.96 -3.04 -14.85
CA HIS A 178 8.29 -3.63 -16.01
C HIS A 178 7.41 -2.65 -16.76
N SER A 179 6.49 -2.00 -16.06
CA SER A 179 5.51 -1.14 -16.71
C SER A 179 4.91 -0.12 -15.75
N LEU A 180 4.32 0.94 -16.34
CA LEU A 180 3.38 1.80 -15.64
C LEU A 180 1.99 1.20 -15.79
N ASN A 181 1.35 0.85 -14.67
CA ASN A 181 -0.01 0.38 -14.65
C ASN A 181 -0.96 1.55 -14.36
N LYS A 182 -1.85 1.86 -15.31
CA LYS A 182 -2.79 2.97 -15.20
C LYS A 182 -4.17 2.57 -14.66
N THR A 183 -4.33 1.33 -14.22
CA THR A 183 -5.62 0.80 -13.77
C THR A 183 -6.08 1.47 -12.48
N VAL A 184 -5.17 1.62 -11.51
CA VAL A 184 -5.45 2.27 -10.22
C VAL A 184 -4.95 3.71 -10.20
N CYS A 185 -3.76 3.96 -10.80
CA CYS A 185 -3.16 5.29 -10.86
C CYS A 185 -2.49 5.51 -12.23
N PRO A 186 -2.58 6.73 -12.83
CA PRO A 186 -1.99 7.01 -14.15
C PRO A 186 -0.48 6.71 -14.25
N TRP A 187 0.23 6.69 -13.14
CA TRP A 187 1.66 6.42 -13.04
C TRP A 187 2.00 5.23 -12.14
N GLY A 188 1.00 4.41 -11.79
CA GLY A 188 1.20 3.19 -10.99
C GLY A 188 2.33 2.32 -11.58
N ILE A 189 3.29 1.95 -10.74
CA ILE A 189 4.50 1.22 -11.12
C ILE A 189 4.27 -0.28 -10.88
N VAL A 190 4.74 -1.10 -11.81
CA VAL A 190 4.80 -2.56 -11.65
C VAL A 190 6.25 -3.01 -11.74
N MET A 191 6.68 -3.71 -10.69
CA MET A 191 8.02 -4.26 -10.55
C MET A 191 7.96 -5.78 -10.35
N THR A 192 9.06 -6.47 -10.61
CA THR A 192 9.25 -7.87 -10.19
C THR A 192 10.42 -7.98 -9.22
N GLY A 193 10.31 -8.91 -8.26
CA GLY A 193 11.38 -9.19 -7.31
C GLY A 193 12.63 -9.84 -7.96
N LYS A 194 13.73 -9.88 -7.23
CA LYS A 194 15.04 -10.43 -7.70
C LYS A 194 14.97 -11.84 -8.26
N ARG A 195 14.03 -12.66 -7.80
CA ARG A 195 13.90 -14.07 -8.16
C ARG A 195 13.03 -14.31 -9.39
N TYR A 196 12.34 -13.30 -9.89
CA TYR A 196 11.30 -13.46 -10.90
C TYR A 196 11.56 -12.54 -12.09
N GLU A 197 11.54 -13.15 -13.27
CA GLU A 197 11.50 -12.45 -14.56
C GLU A 197 10.16 -12.77 -15.23
N LEU A 198 9.51 -11.75 -15.80
CA LEU A 198 8.31 -11.93 -16.62
C LEU A 198 8.67 -12.49 -18.00
#